data_704dbe6b33f141f44fb105d496225b58
#
_entry.id   704dbe6b33f141f44fb105d496225b58
#
_cell.length_a   1.000
_cell.length_b   1.000
_cell.length_c   1.000
_cell.angle_alpha   90.00
_cell.angle_beta   90.00
_cell.angle_gamma   90.00
#
_symmetry.space_group_name_H-M   'P 1'
#
loop_
_entity.id
_entity.type
_entity.pdbx_description
1 polymer ?
#
loop_
_entity_poly.entity_id
_entity_poly.type
_entity_poly.pdbx_seq_one_letter_code
_entity_poly.pdbx_strand_id
1 'polypeptide(L)'
;EKFFGKKANKSVNPDEVVALGAAIQGAVLNGGISDVLLLDVTPLSLGIETMGGVFTKLIEANTTIPTRKSETFSTASDNQSSVEIHCLQGERPMARDNRSLGRFHLDGIPPAPRGVPQVEVILDIDANGILSVTAKDKASGKENKIRIEGGSQLTKEEIENMKAEAEANAESDRIEREKVDKL
;
A
#
# COMPACT_ATOMS: atom_id res chain seq x y z
N GLU A 1 -15.25 3.54 -32.47
CA GLU A 1 -15.18 4.91 -32.99
C GLU A 1 -16.28 5.80 -32.41
N LYS A 2 -17.53 5.32 -32.29
CA LYS A 2 -18.64 6.11 -31.75
C LYS A 2 -18.47 6.50 -30.27
N PHE A 3 -17.70 5.76 -29.45
CA PHE A 3 -17.57 5.99 -28.01
C PHE A 3 -16.34 6.87 -27.69
N PHE A 4 -15.24 6.67 -28.37
CA PHE A 4 -13.98 7.39 -28.09
C PHE A 4 -13.59 8.47 -29.11
N GLY A 5 -14.39 8.67 -30.16
CA GLY A 5 -14.11 9.64 -31.23
C GLY A 5 -12.82 9.38 -32.04
N LYS A 6 -12.16 8.23 -31.78
CA LYS A 6 -10.88 7.83 -32.45
C LYS A 6 -11.02 6.44 -33.05
N LYS A 7 -10.32 6.22 -34.16
CA LYS A 7 -10.19 4.88 -34.77
C LYS A 7 -9.36 3.97 -33.88
N ALA A 8 -9.78 2.69 -33.76
CA ALA A 8 -8.95 1.70 -33.10
C ALA A 8 -7.63 1.50 -33.87
N ASN A 9 -6.53 1.46 -33.14
CA ASN A 9 -5.24 1.07 -33.71
C ASN A 9 -5.27 -0.44 -34.01
N LYS A 10 -5.00 -0.83 -35.24
CA LYS A 10 -4.96 -2.22 -35.71
C LYS A 10 -3.56 -2.64 -36.13
N SER A 11 -2.54 -1.91 -35.74
CA SER A 11 -1.15 -2.18 -36.14
C SER A 11 -0.53 -3.39 -35.45
N VAL A 12 -1.17 -3.90 -34.37
CA VAL A 12 -0.70 -5.06 -33.62
C VAL A 12 -1.73 -6.18 -33.70
N ASN A 13 -1.27 -7.41 -33.95
CA ASN A 13 -2.10 -8.60 -33.93
C ASN A 13 -2.58 -8.88 -32.49
N PRO A 14 -3.90 -8.93 -32.21
CA PRO A 14 -4.43 -9.17 -30.88
C PRO A 14 -4.01 -10.52 -30.28
N ASP A 15 -3.73 -11.54 -31.09
CA ASP A 15 -3.30 -12.85 -30.61
C ASP A 15 -1.83 -12.89 -30.16
N GLU A 16 -1.02 -11.92 -30.62
CA GLU A 16 0.41 -11.85 -30.36
C GLU A 16 0.78 -10.69 -29.40
N VAL A 17 -0.14 -9.77 -29.16
CA VAL A 17 0.15 -8.52 -28.44
C VAL A 17 0.67 -8.74 -27.02
N VAL A 18 0.19 -9.79 -26.34
CA VAL A 18 0.63 -10.12 -24.99
C VAL A 18 2.08 -10.59 -24.98
N ALA A 19 2.43 -11.48 -25.91
CA ALA A 19 3.80 -11.99 -26.07
C ALA A 19 4.76 -10.88 -26.48
N LEU A 20 4.35 -10.00 -27.41
CA LEU A 20 5.14 -8.84 -27.82
C LEU A 20 5.36 -7.86 -26.65
N GLY A 21 4.31 -7.56 -25.87
CA GLY A 21 4.40 -6.71 -24.69
C GLY A 21 5.34 -7.29 -23.63
N ALA A 22 5.28 -8.60 -23.39
CA ALA A 22 6.18 -9.29 -22.45
C ALA A 22 7.64 -9.25 -22.92
N ALA A 23 7.89 -9.42 -24.23
CA ALA A 23 9.23 -9.33 -24.80
C ALA A 23 9.82 -7.93 -24.70
N ILE A 24 9.02 -6.89 -24.96
CA ILE A 24 9.42 -5.48 -24.82
C ILE A 24 9.73 -5.18 -23.36
N GLN A 25 8.87 -5.59 -22.42
CA GLN A 25 9.10 -5.41 -20.99
C GLN A 25 10.38 -6.11 -20.52
N GLY A 26 10.62 -7.34 -20.95
CA GLY A 26 11.85 -8.06 -20.65
C GLY A 26 13.10 -7.35 -21.19
N ALA A 27 13.03 -6.76 -22.37
CA ALA A 27 14.12 -5.98 -22.95
C ALA A 27 14.37 -4.66 -22.18
N VAL A 28 13.33 -3.98 -21.71
CA VAL A 28 13.44 -2.79 -20.85
C VAL A 28 14.09 -3.12 -19.52
N LEU A 29 13.66 -4.20 -18.85
CA LEU A 29 14.22 -4.66 -17.57
C LEU A 29 15.69 -5.06 -17.67
N ASN A 30 16.11 -5.60 -18.83
CA ASN A 30 17.51 -5.94 -19.11
C ASN A 30 18.35 -4.75 -19.65
N GLY A 31 17.78 -3.55 -19.71
CA GLY A 31 18.46 -2.36 -20.21
C GLY A 31 18.72 -2.32 -21.72
N GLY A 32 18.09 -3.23 -22.49
CA GLY A 32 18.22 -3.29 -23.95
C GLY A 32 17.39 -2.27 -24.72
N ILE A 33 16.36 -1.69 -24.08
CA ILE A 33 15.49 -0.66 -24.66
C ILE A 33 15.30 0.43 -23.61
N SER A 34 15.67 1.66 -23.91
CA SER A 34 15.52 2.84 -23.02
C SER A 34 14.30 3.71 -23.34
N ASP A 35 13.72 3.55 -24.53
CA ASP A 35 12.71 4.47 -25.05
C ASP A 35 11.26 4.07 -24.74
N VAL A 36 11.06 2.89 -24.14
CA VAL A 36 9.75 2.42 -23.70
C VAL A 36 9.76 2.23 -22.19
N LEU A 37 9.06 3.08 -21.49
CA LEU A 37 8.85 2.99 -20.05
C LEU A 37 7.46 2.44 -19.79
N LEU A 38 7.34 1.18 -19.36
CA LEU A 38 6.12 0.65 -18.79
C LEU A 38 6.16 0.88 -17.28
N LEU A 39 5.29 1.74 -16.80
CA LEU A 39 5.12 2.02 -15.38
C LEU A 39 3.95 1.20 -14.87
N ASP A 40 4.20 0.33 -13.91
CA ASP A 40 3.15 -0.27 -13.10
C ASP A 40 2.86 0.60 -11.88
N VAL A 41 1.65 0.57 -11.38
CA VAL A 41 1.20 1.41 -10.27
C VAL A 41 0.42 0.61 -9.25
N THR A 42 0.44 1.09 -8.00
CA THR A 42 -0.42 0.54 -6.95
C THR A 42 -1.89 0.85 -7.27
N PRO A 43 -2.80 -0.16 -7.32
CA PRO A 43 -4.21 0.08 -7.68
C PRO A 43 -4.99 0.79 -6.57
N LEU A 44 -4.59 0.59 -5.31
CA LEU A 44 -5.17 1.16 -4.10
C LEU A 44 -4.06 1.60 -3.15
N SER A 45 -4.40 2.50 -2.23
CA SER A 45 -3.48 2.96 -1.18
C SER A 45 -3.11 1.82 -0.22
N LEU A 46 -1.88 1.88 0.28
CA LEU A 46 -1.31 0.94 1.24
C LEU A 46 -0.87 1.69 2.50
N GLY A 47 -1.11 1.12 3.64
CA GLY A 47 -0.78 1.73 4.91
C GLY A 47 -0.96 0.79 6.08
N ILE A 48 -1.04 1.35 7.26
CA ILE A 48 -1.21 0.62 8.51
C ILE A 48 -2.35 1.17 9.36
N GLU A 49 -2.86 0.33 10.25
CA GLU A 49 -3.75 0.75 11.32
C GLU A 49 -2.97 1.52 12.38
N THR A 50 -3.50 2.67 12.78
CA THR A 50 -2.97 3.51 13.86
C THR A 50 -4.00 3.67 14.99
N MET A 51 -3.62 4.40 16.04
CA MET A 51 -4.46 4.61 17.22
C MET A 51 -5.86 5.09 16.83
N GLY A 52 -6.88 4.54 17.49
CA GLY A 52 -8.28 4.81 17.17
C GLY A 52 -8.87 3.99 16.01
N GLY A 53 -8.15 2.97 15.51
CA GLY A 53 -8.59 2.15 14.38
C GLY A 53 -8.56 2.90 13.04
N VAL A 54 -7.69 3.89 12.94
CA VAL A 54 -7.54 4.75 11.75
C VAL A 54 -6.61 4.09 10.74
N PHE A 55 -6.95 4.19 9.45
CA PHE A 55 -6.08 3.82 8.36
C PHE A 55 -5.15 4.98 7.98
N THR A 56 -3.87 4.82 8.26
CA THR A 56 -2.83 5.78 7.87
C THR A 56 -2.15 5.31 6.60
N LYS A 57 -2.35 6.06 5.51
CA LYS A 57 -1.77 5.76 4.20
C LYS A 57 -0.30 6.15 4.18
N LEU A 58 0.58 5.24 3.75
CA LEU A 58 1.99 5.48 3.50
C LEU A 58 2.30 5.57 2.01
N ILE A 59 1.62 4.73 1.22
CA ILE A 59 1.73 4.72 -0.25
C ILE A 59 0.34 4.97 -0.80
N GLU A 60 0.17 6.07 -1.52
CA GLU A 60 -1.10 6.43 -2.15
C GLU A 60 -1.39 5.55 -3.37
N ALA A 61 -2.68 5.41 -3.71
CA ALA A 61 -3.10 4.77 -4.95
C ALA A 61 -2.45 5.44 -6.18
N ASN A 62 -2.23 4.67 -7.23
CA ASN A 62 -1.59 5.10 -8.48
C ASN A 62 -0.12 5.57 -8.31
N THR A 63 0.54 5.17 -7.22
CA THR A 63 1.98 5.37 -7.06
C THR A 63 2.74 4.37 -7.94
N THR A 64 3.68 4.87 -8.75
CA THR A 64 4.55 4.03 -9.59
C THR A 64 5.40 3.09 -8.76
N ILE A 65 5.53 1.82 -9.18
CA ILE A 65 6.39 0.83 -8.58
C ILE A 65 7.63 0.56 -9.47
N PRO A 66 8.80 0.20 -8.89
CA PRO A 66 9.04 -0.03 -7.45
C PRO A 66 9.00 1.28 -6.63
N THR A 67 8.57 1.17 -5.38
CA THR A 67 8.51 2.32 -4.47
C THR A 67 8.79 1.91 -3.02
N ARG A 68 9.36 2.84 -2.25
CA ARG A 68 9.62 2.66 -0.82
C ARG A 68 9.21 3.92 -0.07
N LYS A 69 8.45 3.73 0.99
CA LYS A 69 8.02 4.79 1.91
C LYS A 69 8.22 4.36 3.35
N SER A 70 8.59 5.30 4.19
CA SER A 70 8.72 5.06 5.64
C SER A 70 8.09 6.19 6.42
N GLU A 71 7.54 5.85 7.58
CA GLU A 71 7.00 6.80 8.54
C GLU A 71 7.31 6.33 9.96
N THR A 72 7.45 7.27 10.90
CA THR A 72 7.78 6.97 12.28
C THR A 72 6.55 7.15 13.15
N PHE A 73 6.21 6.09 13.86
CA PHE A 73 5.10 6.03 14.80
C PHE A 73 5.63 5.89 16.22
N SER A 74 4.74 5.99 17.21
CA SER A 74 5.07 5.84 18.60
C SER A 74 4.10 4.90 19.32
N THR A 75 4.40 4.59 20.59
CA THR A 75 3.53 3.75 21.43
C THR A 75 2.32 4.52 21.94
N ALA A 76 1.19 3.83 22.06
CA ALA A 76 -0.07 4.40 22.57
C ALA A 76 -0.19 4.33 24.09
N SER A 77 0.61 3.48 24.76
CA SER A 77 0.56 3.24 26.21
C SER A 77 1.94 3.34 26.84
N ASP A 78 1.98 3.70 28.12
CA ASP A 78 3.21 3.72 28.91
C ASP A 78 3.77 2.31 29.06
N ASN A 79 5.11 2.19 28.99
CA ASN A 79 5.84 0.92 29.11
C ASN A 79 5.40 -0.18 28.13
N GLN A 80 4.87 0.20 26.97
CA GLN A 80 4.48 -0.73 25.93
C GLN A 80 5.72 -1.39 25.31
N SER A 81 5.90 -2.68 25.53
CA SER A 81 7.07 -3.46 25.08
C SER A 81 6.92 -4.09 23.70
N SER A 82 5.72 -4.06 23.14
CA SER A 82 5.39 -4.61 21.81
C SER A 82 4.40 -3.71 21.09
N VAL A 83 4.53 -3.62 19.77
CA VAL A 83 3.53 -2.98 18.89
C VAL A 83 3.07 -3.96 17.82
N GLU A 84 1.77 -4.00 17.56
CA GLU A 84 1.19 -4.72 16.42
C GLU A 84 1.20 -3.79 15.21
N ILE A 85 1.69 -4.29 14.09
CA ILE A 85 1.63 -3.65 12.79
C ILE A 85 0.59 -4.39 11.96
N HIS A 86 -0.54 -3.73 11.71
CA HIS A 86 -1.62 -4.24 10.86
C HIS A 86 -1.57 -3.55 9.51
N CYS A 87 -1.18 -4.29 8.48
CA CYS A 87 -1.05 -3.80 7.11
C CYS A 87 -2.38 -3.86 6.38
N LEU A 88 -2.75 -2.78 5.71
CA LEU A 88 -4.04 -2.58 5.08
C LEU A 88 -3.90 -2.06 3.65
N GLN A 89 -4.91 -2.37 2.83
CA GLN A 89 -5.06 -1.87 1.46
C GLN A 89 -6.49 -1.36 1.26
N GLY A 90 -6.63 -0.14 0.72
CA GLY A 90 -7.94 0.46 0.42
C GLY A 90 -7.94 1.97 0.46
N GLU A 91 -9.13 2.55 0.47
CA GLU A 91 -9.32 4.01 0.41
C GLU A 91 -10.13 4.58 1.58
N ARG A 92 -10.73 3.73 2.43
CA ARG A 92 -11.56 4.15 3.56
C ARG A 92 -10.71 4.64 4.73
N PRO A 93 -11.14 5.66 5.51
CA PRO A 93 -10.35 6.22 6.61
C PRO A 93 -10.26 5.31 7.84
N MET A 94 -11.20 4.36 8.02
CA MET A 94 -11.15 3.44 9.14
C MET A 94 -10.53 2.10 8.74
N ALA A 95 -9.67 1.55 9.59
CA ALA A 95 -8.93 0.31 9.33
C ALA A 95 -9.84 -0.89 9.01
N ARG A 96 -10.98 -1.01 9.74
CA ARG A 96 -11.95 -2.09 9.58
C ARG A 96 -12.63 -2.15 8.22
N ASP A 97 -12.69 -1.02 7.51
CA ASP A 97 -13.36 -0.88 6.23
C ASP A 97 -12.42 -1.10 5.04
N ASN A 98 -11.16 -1.46 5.32
CA ASN A 98 -10.14 -1.74 4.33
C ASN A 98 -9.74 -3.23 4.36
N ARG A 99 -9.11 -3.68 3.29
CA ARG A 99 -8.62 -5.06 3.17
C ARG A 99 -7.39 -5.26 4.05
N SER A 100 -7.44 -6.26 4.95
CA SER A 100 -6.27 -6.70 5.71
C SER A 100 -5.32 -7.49 4.83
N LEU A 101 -4.06 -7.08 4.79
CA LEU A 101 -2.98 -7.78 4.07
C LEU A 101 -2.18 -8.70 5.01
N GLY A 102 -2.13 -8.38 6.29
CA GLY A 102 -1.44 -9.18 7.30
C GLY A 102 -1.16 -8.39 8.57
N ARG A 103 -0.74 -9.11 9.61
CA ARG A 103 -0.38 -8.55 10.91
C ARG A 103 0.90 -9.18 11.40
N PHE A 104 1.73 -8.40 12.09
CA PHE A 104 2.91 -8.89 12.80
C PHE A 104 3.23 -7.99 13.98
N HIS A 105 4.07 -8.48 14.89
CA HIS A 105 4.46 -7.75 16.09
C HIS A 105 5.94 -7.37 16.05
N LEU A 106 6.25 -6.20 16.56
CA LEU A 106 7.59 -5.80 16.92
C LEU A 106 7.70 -5.83 18.44
N ASP A 107 8.49 -6.77 18.95
CA ASP A 107 8.67 -7.00 20.38
C ASP A 107 9.98 -6.43 20.91
N GLY A 108 10.03 -6.22 22.23
CA GLY A 108 11.23 -5.83 22.94
C GLY A 108 11.59 -4.37 22.76
N ILE A 109 10.60 -3.52 22.64
CA ILE A 109 10.71 -2.08 22.76
C ILE A 109 11.05 -1.76 24.22
N PRO A 110 12.09 -0.95 24.49
CA PRO A 110 12.44 -0.55 25.86
C PRO A 110 11.30 0.18 26.56
N PRO A 111 11.05 -0.10 27.86
CA PRO A 111 10.03 0.60 28.62
C PRO A 111 10.27 2.12 28.60
N ALA A 112 9.25 2.87 28.21
CA ALA A 112 9.27 4.32 28.17
C ALA A 112 7.84 4.88 28.26
N PRO A 113 7.64 6.16 28.61
CA PRO A 113 6.35 6.80 28.50
C PRO A 113 5.78 6.75 27.07
N ARG A 114 4.45 6.69 26.93
CA ARG A 114 3.77 6.76 25.63
C ARG A 114 4.26 7.96 24.82
N GLY A 115 4.39 7.79 23.52
CA GLY A 115 4.84 8.84 22.62
C GLY A 115 6.37 9.01 22.53
N VAL A 116 7.15 8.38 23.42
CA VAL A 116 8.63 8.46 23.41
C VAL A 116 9.29 7.45 22.47
N PRO A 117 8.92 6.15 22.48
CA PRO A 117 9.50 5.20 21.53
C PRO A 117 9.25 5.60 20.07
N GLN A 118 10.25 5.37 19.22
CA GLN A 118 10.16 5.69 17.80
C GLN A 118 10.24 4.38 16.99
N VAL A 119 9.10 3.97 16.44
CA VAL A 119 8.99 2.80 15.59
C VAL A 119 8.87 3.26 14.14
N GLU A 120 9.91 3.04 13.36
CA GLU A 120 9.90 3.29 11.92
C GLU A 120 9.24 2.12 11.20
N VAL A 121 8.18 2.40 10.46
CA VAL A 121 7.50 1.43 9.58
C VAL A 121 7.84 1.75 8.14
N ILE A 122 8.37 0.77 7.43
CA ILE A 122 8.84 0.88 6.05
C ILE A 122 8.00 -0.05 5.19
N LEU A 123 7.33 0.50 4.18
CA LEU A 123 6.67 -0.22 3.12
C LEU A 123 7.55 -0.17 1.88
N ASP A 124 7.89 -1.32 1.34
CA ASP A 124 8.77 -1.49 0.18
C ASP A 124 8.10 -2.42 -0.83
N ILE A 125 7.77 -1.88 -2.01
CA ILE A 125 7.17 -2.63 -3.12
C ILE A 125 8.21 -2.77 -4.21
N ASP A 126 8.54 -4.01 -4.56
CA ASP A 126 9.47 -4.29 -5.64
C ASP A 126 8.84 -4.16 -7.04
N ALA A 127 9.65 -4.33 -8.09
CA ALA A 127 9.21 -4.24 -9.47
C ALA A 127 8.18 -5.34 -9.86
N ASN A 128 8.05 -6.39 -9.06
CA ASN A 128 7.09 -7.47 -9.26
C ASN A 128 5.78 -7.24 -8.46
N GLY A 129 5.66 -6.11 -7.76
CA GLY A 129 4.51 -5.78 -6.93
C GLY A 129 4.47 -6.52 -5.58
N ILE A 130 5.58 -7.10 -5.14
CA ILE A 130 5.67 -7.78 -3.85
C ILE A 130 5.91 -6.73 -2.77
N LEU A 131 5.01 -6.69 -1.78
CA LEU A 131 5.09 -5.78 -0.64
C LEU A 131 5.89 -6.42 0.50
N SER A 132 6.92 -5.73 0.95
CA SER A 132 7.65 -6.02 2.19
C SER A 132 7.36 -4.91 3.21
N VAL A 133 6.94 -5.28 4.41
CA VAL A 133 6.72 -4.34 5.51
C VAL A 133 7.69 -4.64 6.63
N THR A 134 8.47 -3.64 7.01
CA THR A 134 9.46 -3.73 8.10
C THR A 134 9.09 -2.73 9.18
N ALA A 135 9.07 -3.17 10.44
CA ALA A 135 8.98 -2.30 11.60
C ALA A 135 10.31 -2.35 12.37
N LYS A 136 10.84 -1.18 12.74
CA LYS A 136 12.11 -1.06 13.43
C LYS A 136 12.02 -0.07 14.59
N ASP A 137 12.37 -0.50 15.79
CA ASP A 137 12.56 0.41 16.91
C ASP A 137 13.93 1.13 16.78
N LYS A 138 13.90 2.46 16.70
CA LYS A 138 15.13 3.28 16.50
C LYS A 138 16.06 3.27 17.71
N ALA A 139 15.52 3.04 18.91
CA ALA A 139 16.33 3.05 20.13
C ALA A 139 17.11 1.75 20.33
N SER A 140 16.43 0.59 20.22
CA SER A 140 17.07 -0.72 20.41
C SER A 140 17.68 -1.29 19.14
N GLY A 141 17.28 -0.76 17.98
CA GLY A 141 17.65 -1.31 16.67
C GLY A 141 16.94 -2.63 16.32
N LYS A 142 16.03 -3.10 17.17
CA LYS A 142 15.23 -4.31 16.89
C LYS A 142 14.31 -4.08 15.73
N GLU A 143 14.20 -5.09 14.87
CA GLU A 143 13.32 -5.05 13.70
C GLU A 143 12.61 -6.37 13.50
N ASN A 144 11.42 -6.30 12.91
CA ASN A 144 10.68 -7.45 12.41
C ASN A 144 10.11 -7.11 11.04
N LYS A 145 9.94 -8.13 10.20
CA LYS A 145 9.55 -7.97 8.79
C LYS A 145 8.54 -9.02 8.39
N ILE A 146 7.56 -8.61 7.60
CA ILE A 146 6.66 -9.52 6.88
C ILE A 146 6.79 -9.27 5.37
N ARG A 147 6.69 -10.35 4.59
CA ARG A 147 6.59 -10.29 3.14
C ARG A 147 5.19 -10.73 2.75
N ILE A 148 4.52 -9.90 1.97
CA ILE A 148 3.15 -10.12 1.52
C ILE A 148 3.18 -10.40 0.02
N GLU A 149 3.02 -11.67 -0.32
CA GLU A 149 2.91 -12.13 -1.70
C GLU A 149 1.43 -12.12 -2.10
N GLY A 150 1.10 -11.48 -3.20
CA GLY A 150 -0.28 -11.43 -3.72
C GLY A 150 -1.14 -10.28 -3.21
N GLY A 151 -0.58 -9.29 -2.52
CA GLY A 151 -1.30 -8.05 -2.17
C GLY A 151 -1.80 -7.25 -3.39
N SER A 152 -1.24 -7.54 -4.57
CA SER A 152 -1.63 -6.96 -5.86
C SER A 152 -2.65 -7.79 -6.65
N GLN A 153 -3.10 -8.94 -6.12
CA GLN A 153 -4.02 -9.86 -6.84
C GLN A 153 -5.49 -9.52 -6.62
N LEU A 154 -5.83 -8.24 -6.54
CA LEU A 154 -7.21 -7.83 -6.64
C LEU A 154 -7.66 -7.88 -8.09
N THR A 155 -8.85 -8.39 -8.35
CA THR A 155 -9.48 -8.27 -9.64
C THR A 155 -9.84 -6.81 -9.93
N LYS A 156 -9.98 -6.44 -11.19
CA LYS A 156 -10.43 -5.08 -11.56
C LYS A 156 -11.77 -4.73 -10.91
N GLU A 157 -12.67 -5.69 -10.83
CA GLU A 157 -13.98 -5.53 -10.21
C GLU A 157 -13.88 -5.24 -8.71
N GLU A 158 -13.02 -5.96 -7.98
CA GLU A 158 -12.78 -5.70 -6.56
C GLU A 158 -12.19 -4.29 -6.33
N ILE A 159 -11.24 -3.86 -7.16
CA ILE A 159 -10.66 -2.52 -7.09
C ILE A 159 -11.72 -1.45 -7.33
N GLU A 160 -12.56 -1.61 -8.37
CA GLU A 160 -13.62 -0.67 -8.69
C GLU A 160 -14.68 -0.62 -7.58
N ASN A 161 -15.07 -1.76 -7.02
CA ASN A 161 -15.99 -1.84 -5.90
C ASN A 161 -15.44 -1.12 -4.65
N MET A 162 -14.19 -1.36 -4.27
CA MET A 162 -13.57 -0.69 -3.12
C MET A 162 -13.48 0.83 -3.29
N LYS A 163 -13.23 1.31 -4.52
CA LYS A 163 -13.24 2.75 -4.83
C LYS A 163 -14.65 3.33 -4.77
N ALA A 164 -15.62 2.64 -5.35
CA ALA A 164 -17.03 3.07 -5.33
C ALA A 164 -17.60 3.11 -3.90
N GLU A 165 -17.25 2.11 -3.06
CA GLU A 165 -17.64 2.10 -1.64
C GLU A 165 -17.01 3.27 -0.88
N ALA A 166 -15.75 3.60 -1.14
CA ALA A 166 -15.09 4.75 -0.52
C ALA A 166 -15.75 6.07 -0.92
N GLU A 167 -16.11 6.24 -2.18
CA GLU A 167 -16.85 7.42 -2.66
C GLU A 167 -18.26 7.50 -2.05
N ALA A 168 -19.00 6.39 -2.04
CA ALA A 168 -20.37 6.34 -1.51
C ALA A 168 -20.44 6.64 -0.01
N ASN A 169 -19.41 6.29 0.75
CA ASN A 169 -19.36 6.50 2.19
C ASN A 169 -18.53 7.73 2.63
N ALA A 170 -18.02 8.52 1.71
CA ALA A 170 -17.06 9.62 1.98
C ALA A 170 -17.55 10.58 3.07
N GLU A 171 -18.83 10.96 3.10
CA GLU A 171 -19.35 11.89 4.11
C GLU A 171 -19.51 11.24 5.49
N SER A 172 -20.00 10.00 5.57
CA SER A 172 -20.10 9.27 6.83
C SER A 172 -18.73 8.96 7.41
N ASP A 173 -17.79 8.61 6.56
CA ASP A 173 -16.40 8.32 6.92
C ASP A 173 -15.68 9.58 7.44
N ARG A 174 -15.93 10.73 6.83
CA ARG A 174 -15.41 12.02 7.31
C ARG A 174 -15.89 12.32 8.73
N ILE A 175 -17.17 12.15 8.98
CA ILE A 175 -17.78 12.39 10.29
C ILE A 175 -17.19 11.42 11.34
N GLU A 176 -17.00 10.15 10.98
CA GLU A 176 -16.42 9.17 11.88
C GLU A 176 -14.97 9.46 12.20
N ARG A 177 -14.18 9.82 11.21
CA ARG A 177 -12.78 10.24 11.37
C ARG A 177 -12.66 11.46 12.29
N GLU A 178 -13.50 12.47 12.11
CA GLU A 178 -13.52 13.66 12.97
C GLU A 178 -13.85 13.35 14.43
N LYS A 179 -14.63 12.30 14.70
CA LYS A 179 -14.91 11.85 16.08
C LYS A 179 -13.68 11.23 16.73
N VAL A 180 -12.89 10.46 15.99
CA VAL A 180 -11.67 9.84 16.47
C VAL A 180 -10.58 10.90 16.73
N ASP A 181 -10.45 11.88 15.85
CA ASP A 181 -9.44 12.93 15.96
C ASP A 181 -9.68 13.90 17.14
N LYS A 182 -10.89 13.86 17.77
CA LYS A 182 -11.26 14.66 18.95
C LYS A 182 -11.08 13.95 20.29
N LEU A 183 -10.66 12.68 20.28
CA LEU A 183 -10.39 11.87 21.48
C LEU A 183 -8.91 11.91 21.86
#